data_c3540e1ebe616faa08f395ea292f056c
#
_entry.id   c3540e1ebe616faa08f395ea292f056c
#
_cell.length_a   1.000
_cell.length_b   1.000
_cell.length_c   1.000
_cell.angle_alpha   90.00
_cell.angle_beta   90.00
_cell.angle_gamma   90.00
#
_symmetry.space_group_name_H-M   'P 1'
#
loop_
_entity.id
_entity.type
_entity.pdbx_description
1 polymer ?
#
loop_
_entity_poly.entity_id
_entity_poly.type
_entity_poly.pdbx_seq_one_letter_code
_entity_poly.pdbx_strand_id
1 'polypeptide(L)'
;MALIKSRLNIGLIIGENSHNFLSFDEYAEHFLLPFSPRFCNIDFSISSLNSIGIKHIVIFVRRDKDIVLDYLVRGWPDMRFYVFDYIDIKEKFTEFLSDFSKDYVPERVIIMKGNYPIWFHIDSIKPHLLKSLNVGIKTRYGNKILYCGLVLDMKIFLRKYESFFMEESSLDVDLIEKIVKEFSIPSVEANGYVMPFNSLREYYDVHMGMIKDYLTLDKFNAYIPIRGNTSIVNSSMIGKGAHVKNIIFGENVEINGVVENSVIFSNVKIRRHAIIKNSLILPGNHIGSNAVIINSIIDEYSGDSSQPNIESHAVIGSESASRVNDNFSEILNFGVTLIGKDVRIPSGLKVGANCFIDSFVSYPLLKSRKVLRDGSSILNKGNN
;
A
#
# COMPACT_ATOMS: atom_id res chain seq x y z
N MET A 1 40.39 5.69 25.85
CA MET A 1 39.20 5.01 26.38
C MET A 1 38.40 4.55 25.14
N ALA A 2 38.38 3.23 24.82
CA ALA A 2 37.63 2.75 23.69
C ALA A 2 36.13 2.91 24.00
N LEU A 3 35.43 3.71 23.21
CA LEU A 3 33.98 3.85 23.29
C LEU A 3 33.36 2.46 23.11
N ILE A 4 32.64 1.97 24.12
CA ILE A 4 31.87 0.72 24.01
C ILE A 4 30.71 1.03 23.06
N LYS A 5 30.79 0.51 21.83
CA LYS A 5 29.72 0.68 20.81
C LYS A 5 28.48 -0.09 21.23
N SER A 6 27.32 0.56 21.09
CA SER A 6 26.02 -0.06 21.35
C SER A 6 25.75 -1.16 20.30
N ARG A 7 25.22 -2.30 20.74
CA ARG A 7 24.73 -3.35 19.84
C ARG A 7 23.33 -3.00 19.38
N LEU A 8 23.10 -2.99 18.08
CA LEU A 8 21.80 -2.63 17.50
C LEU A 8 21.36 -3.64 16.44
N ASN A 9 20.06 -3.80 16.33
CA ASN A 9 19.42 -4.53 15.25
C ASN A 9 19.01 -3.54 14.15
N ILE A 10 19.07 -3.99 12.90
CA ILE A 10 18.68 -3.22 11.72
C ILE A 10 17.43 -3.85 11.13
N GLY A 11 16.43 -3.06 10.79
CA GLY A 11 15.30 -3.47 9.96
C GLY A 11 15.68 -3.38 8.48
N LEU A 12 15.27 -4.36 7.69
CA LEU A 12 15.35 -4.32 6.23
C LEU A 12 13.95 -4.56 5.67
N ILE A 13 13.42 -3.58 4.96
CA ILE A 13 12.13 -3.72 4.27
C ILE A 13 12.38 -3.91 2.79
N ILE A 14 11.76 -4.96 2.24
CA ILE A 14 11.84 -5.32 0.83
C ILE A 14 10.45 -5.29 0.19
N GLY A 15 10.39 -4.90 -1.09
CA GLY A 15 9.23 -5.09 -1.95
C GLY A 15 9.36 -6.38 -2.75
N GLU A 16 8.25 -6.98 -3.09
CA GLU A 16 8.21 -8.12 -4.01
C GLU A 16 7.69 -7.66 -5.37
N ASN A 17 8.14 -8.32 -6.43
CA ASN A 17 7.61 -8.11 -7.77
C ASN A 17 6.16 -8.61 -7.81
N SER A 18 5.20 -7.71 -7.84
CA SER A 18 3.84 -8.04 -8.22
C SER A 18 3.50 -7.30 -9.51
N HIS A 19 3.14 -8.04 -10.53
CA HIS A 19 2.67 -7.48 -11.79
C HIS A 19 1.20 -7.81 -11.87
N ASN A 20 0.33 -6.86 -11.96
CA ASN A 20 -1.11 -6.99 -12.23
C ASN A 20 -1.97 -5.98 -11.48
N PHE A 21 -1.44 -4.78 -11.21
CA PHE A 21 -2.16 -3.72 -10.55
C PHE A 21 -2.47 -2.51 -11.46
N LEU A 22 -2.08 -2.56 -12.72
CA LEU A 22 -2.28 -1.46 -13.69
C LEU A 22 -1.66 -0.15 -13.20
N SER A 23 -2.47 0.91 -13.02
CA SER A 23 -1.98 2.20 -12.53
C SER A 23 -1.33 2.11 -11.15
N PHE A 24 -1.64 1.11 -10.35
CA PHE A 24 -1.04 0.93 -9.03
C PHE A 24 0.38 0.38 -9.07
N ASP A 25 0.83 -0.17 -10.19
CA ASP A 25 2.23 -0.53 -10.39
C ASP A 25 3.14 0.70 -10.43
N GLU A 26 2.57 1.92 -10.53
CA GLU A 26 3.31 3.17 -10.43
C GLU A 26 3.69 3.54 -8.99
N TYR A 27 3.01 2.98 -7.98
CA TYR A 27 3.42 3.17 -6.58
C TYR A 27 4.71 2.40 -6.28
N ALA A 28 5.67 3.06 -5.64
CA ALA A 28 6.98 2.48 -5.32
C ALA A 28 6.84 1.14 -4.59
N GLU A 29 7.14 0.02 -5.26
CA GLU A 29 7.00 -1.37 -4.79
C GLU A 29 5.70 -1.64 -4.02
N HIS A 30 4.63 -0.90 -4.30
CA HIS A 30 3.39 -0.87 -3.53
C HIS A 30 3.55 -0.45 -2.05
N PHE A 31 4.72 0.05 -1.64
CA PHE A 31 4.97 0.52 -0.28
C PHE A 31 4.03 1.65 0.10
N LEU A 32 3.87 2.61 -0.81
CA LEU A 32 3.03 3.78 -0.61
C LEU A 32 1.60 3.58 -1.11
N LEU A 33 1.25 2.37 -1.59
CA LEU A 33 -0.13 2.09 -1.97
C LEU A 33 -1.03 2.28 -0.75
N PRO A 34 -2.04 3.16 -0.85
CA PRO A 34 -2.94 3.44 0.26
C PRO A 34 -3.66 2.18 0.75
N PHE A 35 -3.57 1.91 2.04
CA PHE A 35 -4.26 0.81 2.68
C PHE A 35 -5.07 1.31 3.86
N SER A 36 -6.37 1.03 3.86
CA SER A 36 -7.32 1.72 4.73
C SER A 36 -7.24 3.25 4.55
N PRO A 37 -8.15 4.04 5.09
CA PRO A 37 -8.17 5.49 4.83
C PRO A 37 -6.98 6.29 5.35
N ARG A 38 -6.11 5.68 6.18
CA ARG A 38 -5.11 6.41 6.96
C ARG A 38 -3.66 5.99 6.75
N PHE A 39 -3.41 4.81 6.19
CA PHE A 39 -2.09 4.19 6.14
C PHE A 39 -1.67 3.85 4.72
N CYS A 40 -0.38 3.62 4.54
CA CYS A 40 0.17 2.91 3.40
C CYS A 40 0.64 1.51 3.84
N ASN A 41 0.87 0.63 2.88
CA ASN A 41 1.29 -0.74 3.18
C ASN A 41 2.52 -0.83 4.08
N ILE A 42 3.53 0.00 3.81
CA ILE A 42 4.80 0.00 4.54
C ILE A 42 4.65 0.35 6.02
N ASP A 43 3.64 1.14 6.40
CA ASP A 43 3.45 1.57 7.79
C ASP A 43 3.26 0.41 8.76
N PHE A 44 2.68 -0.68 8.29
CA PHE A 44 2.45 -1.88 9.11
C PHE A 44 3.76 -2.58 9.47
N SER A 45 4.65 -2.76 8.49
CA SER A 45 5.96 -3.37 8.72
C SER A 45 6.86 -2.48 9.57
N ILE A 46 6.84 -1.17 9.37
CA ILE A 46 7.56 -0.21 10.21
C ILE A 46 7.02 -0.25 11.64
N SER A 47 5.69 -0.28 11.83
CA SER A 47 5.07 -0.40 13.15
C SER A 47 5.51 -1.68 13.87
N SER A 48 5.57 -2.79 13.15
CA SER A 48 6.05 -4.06 13.69
C SER A 48 7.52 -3.97 14.13
N LEU A 49 8.39 -3.44 13.27
CA LEU A 49 9.82 -3.23 13.60
C LEU A 49 10.01 -2.27 14.77
N ASN A 50 9.25 -1.16 14.79
CA ASN A 50 9.29 -0.20 15.90
C ASN A 50 8.85 -0.82 17.24
N SER A 51 7.86 -1.71 17.23
CA SER A 51 7.37 -2.39 18.44
C SER A 51 8.42 -3.28 19.10
N ILE A 52 9.40 -3.77 18.33
CA ILE A 52 10.54 -4.54 18.83
C ILE A 52 11.78 -3.68 19.10
N GLY A 53 11.63 -2.36 19.06
CA GLY A 53 12.67 -1.40 19.39
C GLY A 53 13.67 -1.12 18.27
N ILE A 54 13.38 -1.52 17.03
CA ILE A 54 14.23 -1.22 15.88
C ILE A 54 13.94 0.22 15.43
N LYS A 55 14.99 1.01 15.36
CA LYS A 55 14.94 2.44 14.98
C LYS A 55 15.68 2.75 13.68
N HIS A 56 16.52 1.87 13.20
CA HIS A 56 17.27 2.00 11.97
C HIS A 56 16.72 1.03 10.94
N ILE A 57 16.15 1.56 9.86
CA ILE A 57 15.50 0.78 8.81
C ILE A 57 16.11 1.10 7.47
N VAL A 58 16.56 0.07 6.80
CA VAL A 58 17.02 0.07 5.41
C VAL A 58 15.85 -0.34 4.52
N ILE A 59 15.67 0.35 3.41
CA ILE A 59 14.60 0.07 2.44
C ILE A 59 15.21 0.07 1.04
N PHE A 60 14.90 -0.95 0.28
CA PHE A 60 15.32 -1.08 -1.11
C PHE A 60 14.16 -0.77 -2.03
N VAL A 61 14.38 0.15 -2.98
CA VAL A 61 13.39 0.61 -3.95
C VAL A 61 13.92 0.55 -5.38
N ARG A 62 13.04 0.33 -6.35
CA ARG A 62 13.38 0.41 -7.78
C ARG A 62 13.28 1.82 -8.32
N ARG A 63 12.40 2.62 -7.72
CA ARG A 63 12.09 3.98 -8.17
C ARG A 63 11.53 4.83 -7.03
N ASP A 64 11.42 6.12 -7.28
CA ASP A 64 10.75 7.07 -6.38
C ASP A 64 11.35 7.15 -4.97
N LYS A 65 12.64 6.88 -4.85
CA LYS A 65 13.39 6.89 -3.58
C LYS A 65 13.10 8.12 -2.73
N ASP A 66 13.12 9.31 -3.34
CA ASP A 66 12.94 10.56 -2.62
C ASP A 66 11.49 10.72 -2.12
N ILE A 67 10.51 10.23 -2.87
CA ILE A 67 9.10 10.22 -2.46
C ILE A 67 8.91 9.29 -1.27
N VAL A 68 9.50 8.09 -1.31
CA VAL A 68 9.46 7.14 -0.20
C VAL A 68 10.12 7.72 1.04
N LEU A 69 11.32 8.31 0.89
CA LEU A 69 12.04 8.90 2.00
C LEU A 69 11.27 10.07 2.64
N ASP A 70 10.70 10.97 1.82
CA ASP A 70 9.89 12.10 2.31
C ASP A 70 8.67 11.63 3.10
N TYR A 71 7.95 10.63 2.59
CA TYR A 71 6.83 10.01 3.29
C TYR A 71 7.24 9.47 4.68
N LEU A 72 8.34 8.73 4.73
CA LEU A 72 8.82 8.07 5.93
C LEU A 72 9.29 9.07 7.00
N VAL A 73 10.07 10.06 6.60
CA VAL A 73 10.59 11.08 7.53
C VAL A 73 9.46 11.89 8.17
N ARG A 74 8.41 12.20 7.40
CA ARG A 74 7.24 12.90 7.94
C ARG A 74 6.40 12.04 8.86
N GLY A 75 6.16 10.78 8.49
CA GLY A 75 5.30 9.87 9.27
C GLY A 75 5.99 9.31 10.54
N TRP A 76 7.33 9.20 10.51
CA TRP A 76 8.10 8.50 11.52
C TRP A 76 9.34 9.29 11.99
N PRO A 77 9.17 10.49 12.59
CA PRO A 77 10.28 11.39 12.89
C PRO A 77 11.24 10.87 13.96
N ASP A 78 10.85 9.86 14.72
CA ASP A 78 11.64 9.21 15.77
C ASP A 78 12.46 8.00 15.27
N MET A 79 12.45 7.76 13.96
CA MET A 79 13.16 6.66 13.30
C MET A 79 14.20 7.19 12.30
N ARG A 80 15.11 6.34 11.88
CA ARG A 80 16.14 6.63 10.89
C ARG A 80 15.99 5.70 9.71
N PHE A 81 15.77 6.28 8.54
CA PHE A 81 15.56 5.55 7.29
C PHE A 81 16.73 5.74 6.35
N TYR A 82 17.11 4.65 5.70
CA TYR A 82 18.15 4.57 4.69
C TYR A 82 17.54 3.93 3.46
N VAL A 83 17.18 4.75 2.46
CA VAL A 83 16.51 4.29 1.25
C VAL A 83 17.52 4.20 0.13
N PHE A 84 17.65 3.06 -0.52
CA PHE A 84 18.60 2.79 -1.58
C PHE A 84 17.90 2.31 -2.85
N ASP A 85 18.35 2.82 -4.00
CA ASP A 85 17.95 2.29 -5.29
C ASP A 85 18.71 1.00 -5.60
N TYR A 86 18.07 0.05 -6.29
CA TYR A 86 18.69 -1.21 -6.69
C TYR A 86 19.90 -1.03 -7.63
N ILE A 87 19.99 0.08 -8.37
CA ILE A 87 21.08 0.34 -9.34
C ILE A 87 22.46 0.28 -8.67
N ASP A 88 22.60 0.86 -7.47
CA ASP A 88 23.89 0.93 -6.75
C ASP A 88 23.81 0.32 -5.35
N ILE A 89 22.86 -0.58 -5.14
CA ILE A 89 22.49 -1.04 -3.81
C ILE A 89 23.65 -1.65 -3.03
N LYS A 90 24.46 -2.47 -3.68
CA LYS A 90 25.56 -3.20 -3.04
C LYS A 90 26.64 -2.27 -2.51
N GLU A 91 27.02 -1.27 -3.33
CA GLU A 91 28.02 -0.27 -2.95
C GLU A 91 27.50 0.60 -1.82
N LYS A 92 26.32 1.20 -1.98
CA LYS A 92 25.70 2.08 -0.98
C LYS A 92 25.37 1.37 0.33
N PHE A 93 24.95 0.12 0.26
CA PHE A 93 24.70 -0.66 1.48
C PHE A 93 25.99 -1.00 2.22
N THR A 94 27.08 -1.29 1.49
CA THR A 94 28.41 -1.51 2.07
C THR A 94 28.94 -0.23 2.73
N GLU A 95 28.81 0.92 2.08
CA GLU A 95 29.14 2.23 2.66
C GLU A 95 28.33 2.51 3.93
N PHE A 96 27.01 2.30 3.86
CA PHE A 96 26.12 2.45 5.01
C PHE A 96 26.59 1.58 6.20
N LEU A 97 26.87 0.30 5.97
CA LEU A 97 27.33 -0.60 7.03
C LEU A 97 28.68 -0.18 7.59
N SER A 98 29.60 0.33 6.75
CA SER A 98 30.89 0.86 7.18
C SER A 98 30.70 2.08 8.11
N ASP A 99 29.84 3.01 7.71
CA ASP A 99 29.55 4.21 8.51
C ASP A 99 28.79 3.85 9.78
N PHE A 100 27.78 3.02 9.69
CA PHE A 100 27.01 2.54 10.84
C PHE A 100 27.91 1.84 11.87
N SER A 101 28.89 1.07 11.39
CA SER A 101 29.84 0.35 12.25
C SER A 101 30.85 1.25 12.97
N LYS A 102 30.94 2.54 12.63
CA LYS A 102 31.75 3.51 13.39
C LYS A 102 31.14 3.77 14.77
N ASP A 103 29.83 3.83 14.86
CA ASP A 103 29.09 4.17 16.08
C ASP A 103 28.44 2.97 16.77
N TYR A 104 28.03 1.95 16.00
CA TYR A 104 27.25 0.82 16.48
C TYR A 104 27.88 -0.52 16.05
N VAL A 105 27.44 -1.60 16.70
CA VAL A 105 27.75 -2.97 16.28
C VAL A 105 26.45 -3.59 15.76
N PRO A 106 26.28 -3.77 14.44
CA PRO A 106 25.10 -4.43 13.91
C PRO A 106 25.10 -5.90 14.32
N GLU A 107 24.07 -6.32 15.06
CA GLU A 107 23.98 -7.68 15.59
C GLU A 107 23.09 -8.56 14.73
N ARG A 108 21.94 -8.06 14.35
CA ARG A 108 20.95 -8.79 13.53
C ARG A 108 20.33 -7.88 12.48
N VAL A 109 19.91 -8.50 11.41
CA VAL A 109 18.99 -7.92 10.45
C VAL A 109 17.63 -8.60 10.56
N ILE A 110 16.56 -7.79 10.64
CA ILE A 110 15.18 -8.26 10.62
C ILE A 110 14.56 -7.81 9.31
N ILE A 111 14.30 -8.77 8.45
CA ILE A 111 13.82 -8.55 7.09
C ILE A 111 12.31 -8.72 7.09
N MET A 112 11.59 -7.77 6.52
CA MET A 112 10.14 -7.81 6.35
C MET A 112 9.73 -7.38 4.95
N LYS A 113 8.60 -7.90 4.49
CA LYS A 113 7.93 -7.42 3.29
C LYS A 113 7.21 -6.11 3.62
N GLY A 114 7.17 -5.16 2.68
CA GLY A 114 6.51 -3.87 2.85
C GLY A 114 5.39 -3.59 1.85
N ASN A 115 5.18 -4.47 0.87
CA ASN A 115 4.25 -4.30 -0.25
C ASN A 115 2.78 -4.65 0.06
N TYR A 116 2.49 -5.19 1.24
CA TYR A 116 1.15 -5.38 1.78
C TYR A 116 1.17 -5.32 3.32
N PRO A 117 0.04 -5.08 3.99
CA PRO A 117 -0.01 -4.95 5.44
C PRO A 117 0.43 -6.23 6.15
N ILE A 118 1.53 -6.11 6.91
CA ILE A 118 2.04 -7.15 7.79
C ILE A 118 2.20 -6.60 9.18
N TRP A 119 1.51 -7.20 10.12
CA TRP A 119 1.62 -6.86 11.52
C TRP A 119 1.65 -8.12 12.39
N PHE A 120 2.52 -8.17 13.38
CA PHE A 120 2.57 -9.25 14.34
C PHE A 120 2.88 -8.78 15.76
N HIS A 121 2.40 -9.55 16.72
CA HIS A 121 2.62 -9.29 18.14
C HIS A 121 4.02 -9.70 18.55
N ILE A 122 4.80 -8.76 19.08
CA ILE A 122 6.19 -8.97 19.47
C ILE A 122 6.35 -10.11 20.47
N ASP A 123 5.45 -10.23 21.43
CA ASP A 123 5.55 -11.24 22.48
C ASP A 123 5.54 -12.66 21.95
N SER A 124 4.96 -12.88 20.76
CA SER A 124 4.95 -14.18 20.11
C SER A 124 6.32 -14.60 19.55
N ILE A 125 7.16 -13.64 19.17
CA ILE A 125 8.49 -13.92 18.58
C ILE A 125 9.65 -13.61 19.52
N LYS A 126 9.46 -12.76 20.53
CA LYS A 126 10.50 -12.34 21.47
C LYS A 126 11.29 -13.48 22.12
N PRO A 127 10.67 -14.58 22.60
CA PRO A 127 11.41 -15.71 23.16
C PRO A 127 12.35 -16.37 22.14
N HIS A 128 11.98 -16.36 20.87
CA HIS A 128 12.78 -16.93 19.79
C HIS A 128 13.93 -16.01 19.39
N LEU A 129 13.70 -14.68 19.43
CA LEU A 129 14.75 -13.70 19.22
C LEU A 129 15.86 -13.78 20.29
N LEU A 130 15.52 -14.23 21.50
CA LEU A 130 16.49 -14.40 22.58
C LEU A 130 17.29 -15.70 22.46
N LYS A 131 16.71 -16.75 21.85
CA LYS A 131 17.28 -18.11 21.81
C LYS A 131 17.98 -18.45 20.50
N SER A 132 17.54 -17.90 19.39
CA SER A 132 18.04 -18.23 18.06
C SER A 132 18.52 -17.01 17.30
N LEU A 133 19.63 -17.17 16.58
CA LEU A 133 20.22 -16.12 15.75
C LEU A 133 19.51 -15.98 14.40
N ASN A 134 18.89 -17.09 13.90
CA ASN A 134 18.20 -17.12 12.62
C ASN A 134 16.81 -17.73 12.81
N VAL A 135 15.77 -16.99 12.45
CA VAL A 135 14.36 -17.41 12.63
C VAL A 135 13.50 -16.88 11.50
N GLY A 136 12.77 -17.77 10.81
CA GLY A 136 11.69 -17.40 9.91
C GLY A 136 10.43 -17.02 10.70
N ILE A 137 9.76 -15.93 10.32
CA ILE A 137 8.50 -15.49 10.92
C ILE A 137 7.39 -15.80 9.94
N LYS A 138 6.41 -16.58 10.38
CA LYS A 138 5.23 -16.95 9.59
C LYS A 138 3.95 -16.64 10.36
N THR A 139 2.87 -16.42 9.63
CA THR A 139 1.53 -16.19 10.18
C THR A 139 0.47 -16.87 9.32
N ARG A 140 -0.77 -16.94 9.83
CA ARG A 140 -1.88 -17.55 9.09
C ARG A 140 -2.75 -16.49 8.42
N TYR A 141 -3.14 -16.78 7.18
CA TYR A 141 -4.19 -16.07 6.46
C TYR A 141 -5.20 -17.09 5.93
N GLY A 142 -6.35 -17.19 6.57
CA GLY A 142 -7.27 -18.30 6.35
C GLY A 142 -6.60 -19.65 6.62
N ASN A 143 -6.60 -20.53 5.62
CA ASN A 143 -5.97 -21.85 5.71
C ASN A 143 -4.49 -21.86 5.21
N LYS A 144 -3.96 -20.70 4.77
CA LYS A 144 -2.60 -20.58 4.24
C LYS A 144 -1.63 -20.11 5.33
N ILE A 145 -0.41 -20.63 5.29
CA ILE A 145 0.72 -20.14 6.07
C ILE A 145 1.55 -19.25 5.16
N LEU A 146 1.84 -18.04 5.61
CA LEU A 146 2.61 -17.04 4.86
C LEU A 146 3.87 -16.67 5.66
N TYR A 147 5.01 -16.65 4.98
CA TYR A 147 6.26 -16.16 5.56
C TYR A 147 6.31 -14.64 5.39
N CYS A 148 6.23 -13.93 6.50
CA CYS A 148 6.15 -12.47 6.53
C CYS A 148 7.42 -11.77 7.00
N GLY A 149 8.38 -12.52 7.56
CA GLY A 149 9.64 -11.95 8.02
C GLY A 149 10.72 -13.00 8.24
N LEU A 150 11.95 -12.51 8.37
CA LEU A 150 13.15 -13.33 8.59
C LEU A 150 14.12 -12.57 9.49
N VAL A 151 14.55 -13.19 10.56
CA VAL A 151 15.61 -12.68 11.44
C VAL A 151 16.90 -13.44 11.14
N LEU A 152 17.98 -12.71 10.91
CA LEU A 152 19.31 -13.31 10.65
C LEU A 152 20.37 -12.62 11.49
N ASP A 153 21.35 -13.40 11.96
CA ASP A 153 22.60 -12.87 12.45
C ASP A 153 23.28 -12.04 11.35
N MET A 154 23.78 -10.85 11.68
CA MET A 154 24.33 -9.94 10.66
C MET A 154 25.54 -10.53 9.92
N LYS A 155 26.40 -11.29 10.61
CA LYS A 155 27.57 -11.89 9.96
C LYS A 155 27.15 -13.02 9.01
N ILE A 156 26.10 -13.77 9.37
CA ILE A 156 25.55 -14.82 8.52
C ILE A 156 24.85 -14.20 7.33
N PHE A 157 24.09 -13.11 7.53
CA PHE A 157 23.45 -12.35 6.45
C PHE A 157 24.49 -11.93 5.41
N LEU A 158 25.53 -11.22 5.82
CA LEU A 158 26.57 -10.72 4.90
C LEU A 158 27.35 -11.82 4.17
N ARG A 159 27.49 -12.99 4.77
CA ARG A 159 28.24 -14.10 4.16
C ARG A 159 27.44 -14.97 3.20
N LYS A 160 26.13 -15.14 3.48
CA LYS A 160 25.31 -16.16 2.81
C LYS A 160 24.09 -15.62 2.08
N TYR A 161 23.50 -14.54 2.58
CA TYR A 161 22.17 -14.12 2.13
C TYR A 161 22.14 -12.74 1.48
N GLU A 162 23.21 -11.95 1.62
CA GLU A 162 23.25 -10.59 1.08
C GLU A 162 22.87 -10.55 -0.40
N SER A 163 23.45 -11.43 -1.22
CA SER A 163 23.18 -11.48 -2.65
C SER A 163 21.70 -11.70 -3.00
N PHE A 164 20.96 -12.47 -2.21
CA PHE A 164 19.53 -12.71 -2.45
C PHE A 164 18.67 -11.45 -2.32
N PHE A 165 19.14 -10.45 -1.57
CA PHE A 165 18.41 -9.20 -1.33
C PHE A 165 18.98 -8.03 -2.13
N MET A 166 20.18 -8.16 -2.67
CA MET A 166 20.87 -7.12 -3.45
C MET A 166 20.64 -7.23 -4.95
N GLU A 167 20.02 -8.30 -5.42
CA GLU A 167 19.70 -8.50 -6.83
C GLU A 167 18.21 -8.31 -7.06
N GLU A 168 17.83 -7.33 -7.85
CA GLU A 168 16.44 -7.05 -8.20
C GLU A 168 15.72 -8.27 -8.79
N SER A 169 16.43 -9.05 -9.61
CA SER A 169 15.91 -10.26 -10.25
C SER A 169 15.54 -11.38 -9.28
N SER A 170 16.05 -11.33 -8.05
CA SER A 170 15.81 -12.36 -7.04
C SER A 170 14.66 -12.03 -6.08
N LEU A 171 14.02 -10.87 -6.21
CA LEU A 171 12.86 -10.48 -5.39
C LEU A 171 11.56 -11.13 -5.89
N ASP A 172 11.51 -12.45 -5.77
CA ASP A 172 10.31 -13.23 -6.02
C ASP A 172 9.32 -13.10 -4.85
N VAL A 173 8.02 -13.29 -5.16
CA VAL A 173 6.91 -13.21 -4.18
C VAL A 173 7.16 -14.06 -2.94
N ASP A 174 7.93 -15.14 -3.05
CA ASP A 174 8.20 -16.09 -1.99
C ASP A 174 9.67 -16.14 -1.53
N LEU A 175 10.44 -15.05 -1.76
CA LEU A 175 11.87 -15.02 -1.43
C LEU A 175 12.17 -15.44 0.01
N ILE A 176 11.43 -14.91 0.99
CA ILE A 176 11.62 -15.25 2.41
C ILE A 176 11.34 -16.73 2.65
N GLU A 177 10.26 -17.26 2.09
CA GLU A 177 9.90 -18.68 2.21
C GLU A 177 10.95 -19.56 1.57
N LYS A 178 11.44 -19.21 0.39
CA LYS A 178 12.51 -19.92 -0.32
C LYS A 178 13.77 -20.01 0.51
N ILE A 179 14.24 -18.89 1.08
CA ILE A 179 15.42 -18.87 1.95
C ILE A 179 15.20 -19.73 3.19
N VAL A 180 14.05 -19.61 3.85
CA VAL A 180 13.74 -20.39 5.05
C VAL A 180 13.75 -21.89 4.77
N LYS A 181 13.17 -22.34 3.65
CA LYS A 181 13.11 -23.74 3.26
C LYS A 181 14.46 -24.27 2.80
N GLU A 182 15.13 -23.56 1.88
CA GLU A 182 16.41 -23.98 1.30
C GLU A 182 17.50 -24.15 2.36
N PHE A 183 17.55 -23.23 3.32
CA PHE A 183 18.57 -23.26 4.38
C PHE A 183 18.09 -23.89 5.69
N SER A 184 16.90 -24.50 5.69
CA SER A 184 16.32 -25.17 6.87
C SER A 184 16.30 -24.27 8.13
N ILE A 185 15.97 -22.97 7.95
CA ILE A 185 15.91 -22.03 9.05
C ILE A 185 14.69 -22.34 9.93
N PRO A 186 14.85 -22.48 11.25
CA PRO A 186 13.73 -22.66 12.17
C PRO A 186 12.71 -21.53 12.01
N SER A 187 11.42 -21.83 12.05
CA SER A 187 10.40 -20.81 11.93
C SER A 187 9.42 -20.81 13.10
N VAL A 188 8.95 -19.62 13.45
CA VAL A 188 7.97 -19.39 14.50
C VAL A 188 6.67 -18.84 13.87
N GLU A 189 5.55 -19.33 14.36
CA GLU A 189 4.27 -18.77 14.02
C GLU A 189 3.98 -17.57 14.93
N ALA A 190 3.94 -16.38 14.33
CA ALA A 190 3.63 -15.15 15.04
C ALA A 190 2.11 -14.94 15.12
N ASN A 191 1.65 -14.51 16.29
CA ASN A 191 0.29 -13.99 16.41
C ASN A 191 0.24 -12.62 15.73
N GLY A 192 -0.45 -12.54 14.61
CA GLY A 192 -0.47 -11.32 13.82
C GLY A 192 -1.51 -11.35 12.72
N TYR A 193 -1.48 -10.30 11.95
CA TYR A 193 -2.30 -10.14 10.77
C TYR A 193 -1.42 -9.96 9.55
N VAL A 194 -1.82 -10.60 8.49
CA VAL A 194 -1.28 -10.36 7.16
C VAL A 194 -2.48 -10.23 6.24
N MET A 195 -2.46 -9.21 5.40
CA MET A 195 -3.50 -9.00 4.38
C MET A 195 -2.81 -8.95 3.02
N PRO A 196 -2.41 -10.11 2.49
CA PRO A 196 -1.75 -10.17 1.19
C PRO A 196 -2.78 -9.85 0.10
N PHE A 197 -2.32 -9.10 -0.88
CA PHE A 197 -3.01 -8.93 -2.15
C PHE A 197 -1.96 -8.86 -3.24
N ASN A 198 -2.12 -9.70 -4.25
CA ASN A 198 -1.20 -9.82 -5.38
C ASN A 198 -1.89 -9.42 -6.69
N SER A 199 -3.07 -8.81 -6.59
CA SER A 199 -3.83 -8.34 -7.73
C SER A 199 -4.76 -7.19 -7.35
N LEU A 200 -5.17 -6.42 -8.35
CA LEU A 200 -6.15 -5.34 -8.18
C LEU A 200 -7.46 -5.86 -7.58
N ARG A 201 -7.88 -7.07 -7.98
CA ARG A 201 -9.08 -7.72 -7.43
C ARG A 201 -8.93 -7.99 -5.94
N GLU A 202 -7.81 -8.59 -5.53
CA GLU A 202 -7.57 -8.88 -4.10
C GLU A 202 -7.46 -7.60 -3.28
N TYR A 203 -6.84 -6.54 -3.80
CA TYR A 203 -6.80 -5.23 -3.17
C TYR A 203 -8.21 -4.68 -2.94
N TYR A 204 -9.07 -4.73 -3.96
CA TYR A 204 -10.46 -4.33 -3.84
C TYR A 204 -11.21 -5.18 -2.80
N ASP A 205 -11.11 -6.51 -2.90
CA ASP A 205 -11.82 -7.47 -2.05
C ASP A 205 -11.42 -7.33 -0.56
N VAL A 206 -10.14 -7.08 -0.27
CA VAL A 206 -9.65 -6.83 1.10
C VAL A 206 -10.30 -5.58 1.68
N HIS A 207 -10.34 -4.48 0.94
CA HIS A 207 -10.97 -3.23 1.42
C HIS A 207 -12.48 -3.38 1.60
N MET A 208 -13.16 -4.04 0.69
CA MET A 208 -14.60 -4.32 0.82
C MET A 208 -14.90 -5.29 1.95
N GLY A 209 -13.98 -6.22 2.24
CA GLY A 209 -14.04 -7.12 3.39
C GLY A 209 -13.98 -6.38 4.73
N MET A 210 -13.14 -5.34 4.83
CA MET A 210 -13.02 -4.51 6.04
C MET A 210 -14.32 -3.78 6.40
N ILE A 211 -15.16 -3.45 5.43
CA ILE A 211 -16.47 -2.83 5.68
C ILE A 211 -17.39 -3.79 6.43
N LYS A 212 -17.28 -5.08 6.15
CA LYS A 212 -18.08 -6.13 6.79
C LYS A 212 -17.53 -6.52 8.16
N ASP A 213 -16.23 -6.46 8.33
CA ASP A 213 -15.52 -6.78 9.58
C ASP A 213 -14.68 -5.59 10.06
N TYR A 214 -15.36 -4.52 10.51
CA TYR A 214 -14.69 -3.32 11.05
C TYR A 214 -13.84 -3.62 12.30
N LEU A 215 -14.10 -4.74 13.01
CA LEU A 215 -13.29 -5.19 14.13
C LEU A 215 -11.85 -5.52 13.72
N THR A 216 -11.61 -5.80 12.46
CA THR A 216 -10.25 -6.01 11.93
C THR A 216 -9.42 -4.72 12.03
N LEU A 217 -9.98 -3.55 11.72
CA LEU A 217 -9.29 -2.26 11.88
C LEU A 217 -9.06 -1.90 13.35
N ASP A 218 -10.03 -2.17 14.22
CA ASP A 218 -9.88 -1.94 15.66
C ASP A 218 -8.79 -2.83 16.26
N LYS A 219 -8.64 -4.06 15.78
CA LYS A 219 -7.56 -4.95 16.21
C LYS A 219 -6.17 -4.38 15.87
N PHE A 220 -5.99 -3.73 14.71
CA PHE A 220 -4.73 -3.05 14.37
C PHE A 220 -4.40 -1.94 15.36
N ASN A 221 -5.39 -1.15 15.77
CA ASN A 221 -5.17 -0.04 16.70
C ASN A 221 -5.06 -0.47 18.18
N ALA A 222 -5.66 -1.60 18.58
CA ALA A 222 -5.70 -2.04 19.96
C ALA A 222 -4.36 -2.60 20.47
N TYR A 223 -3.53 -3.18 19.60
CA TYR A 223 -2.33 -3.91 20.02
C TYR A 223 -1.02 -3.22 19.64
N ILE A 224 -0.97 -2.56 18.49
CA ILE A 224 0.18 -1.74 18.08
C ILE A 224 -0.38 -0.47 17.45
N PRO A 225 0.01 0.72 17.93
CA PRO A 225 -0.35 1.95 17.28
C PRO A 225 0.34 2.02 15.91
N ILE A 226 -0.39 1.70 14.86
CA ILE A 226 0.07 1.90 13.50
C ILE A 226 0.09 3.41 13.28
N ARG A 227 1.24 3.93 12.90
CA ARG A 227 1.40 5.32 12.51
C ARG A 227 1.45 5.39 10.99
N GLY A 228 1.09 6.50 10.46
CA GLY A 228 1.24 6.87 9.06
C GLY A 228 1.55 8.35 8.98
N ASN A 229 1.67 8.88 7.77
CA ASN A 229 1.90 10.30 7.54
C ASN A 229 0.63 11.13 7.81
N THR A 230 0.14 11.08 9.05
CA THR A 230 -1.02 11.86 9.49
C THR A 230 -0.54 13.21 10.03
N SER A 231 -0.40 14.18 9.14
CA SER A 231 -0.27 15.58 9.53
C SER A 231 -1.64 16.09 9.98
N ILE A 232 -1.73 16.60 11.21
CA ILE A 232 -2.85 17.34 11.78
C ILE A 232 -4.22 16.68 11.54
N VAL A 233 -4.83 16.16 12.61
CA VAL A 233 -6.20 15.61 12.61
C VAL A 233 -7.19 16.69 12.17
N ASN A 234 -7.60 16.64 10.91
CA ASN A 234 -8.70 17.44 10.41
C ASN A 234 -10.00 16.65 10.57
N SER A 235 -11.02 17.31 11.11
CA SER A 235 -12.33 16.69 11.29
C SER A 235 -12.99 16.42 9.95
N SER A 236 -13.63 15.26 9.82
CA SER A 236 -14.49 14.93 8.69
C SER A 236 -15.92 15.42 8.94
N MET A 237 -16.64 15.78 7.88
CA MET A 237 -17.97 16.34 7.96
C MET A 237 -18.98 15.55 7.12
N ILE A 238 -20.07 15.16 7.73
CA ILE A 238 -21.25 14.58 7.06
C ILE A 238 -22.34 15.66 7.02
N GLY A 239 -22.69 16.12 5.82
CA GLY A 239 -23.69 17.17 5.61
C GLY A 239 -25.12 16.71 5.95
N LYS A 240 -26.01 17.65 6.27
CA LYS A 240 -27.39 17.34 6.70
C LYS A 240 -28.23 16.54 5.68
N GLY A 241 -27.89 16.60 4.38
CA GLY A 241 -28.58 15.86 3.32
C GLY A 241 -27.84 14.61 2.85
N ALA A 242 -26.76 14.26 3.50
CA ALA A 242 -26.01 13.06 3.16
C ALA A 242 -26.71 11.79 3.68
N HIS A 243 -26.58 10.71 2.91
CA HIS A 243 -26.97 9.36 3.35
C HIS A 243 -25.75 8.45 3.31
N VAL A 244 -25.36 7.90 4.45
CA VAL A 244 -24.18 7.04 4.56
C VAL A 244 -24.56 5.70 5.17
N LYS A 245 -24.09 4.61 4.57
CA LYS A 245 -24.36 3.25 5.03
C LYS A 245 -23.18 2.32 4.76
N ASN A 246 -22.71 1.63 5.79
CA ASN A 246 -21.57 0.68 5.68
C ASN A 246 -20.37 1.31 5.00
N ILE A 247 -19.78 2.32 5.61
CA ILE A 247 -18.62 3.02 5.06
C ILE A 247 -17.47 3.02 6.06
N ILE A 248 -16.26 3.04 5.51
CA ILE A 248 -15.05 3.40 6.23
C ILE A 248 -14.54 4.69 5.61
N PHE A 249 -14.19 5.69 6.40
CA PHE A 249 -13.67 6.94 5.85
C PHE A 249 -12.51 7.50 6.67
N GLY A 250 -11.65 8.25 5.99
CA GLY A 250 -10.44 8.86 6.53
C GLY A 250 -10.67 10.24 7.14
N GLU A 251 -9.58 10.98 7.26
CA GLU A 251 -9.55 12.33 7.79
C GLU A 251 -9.84 13.37 6.70
N ASN A 252 -10.35 14.55 7.11
CA ASN A 252 -10.66 15.64 6.19
C ASN A 252 -11.58 15.22 5.03
N VAL A 253 -12.59 14.41 5.33
CA VAL A 253 -13.59 13.94 4.37
C VAL A 253 -14.86 14.78 4.50
N GLU A 254 -15.39 15.25 3.38
CA GLU A 254 -16.66 15.97 3.31
C GLU A 254 -17.67 15.17 2.49
N ILE A 255 -18.77 14.72 3.11
CA ILE A 255 -19.82 13.94 2.44
C ILE A 255 -21.13 14.72 2.43
N ASN A 256 -21.61 15.11 1.24
CA ASN A 256 -22.90 15.75 1.02
C ASN A 256 -23.82 14.94 0.09
N GLY A 257 -23.43 13.74 -0.30
CA GLY A 257 -24.14 12.82 -1.19
C GLY A 257 -24.58 11.51 -0.50
N VAL A 258 -24.84 10.50 -1.32
CA VAL A 258 -25.15 9.13 -0.91
C VAL A 258 -23.91 8.28 -1.03
N VAL A 259 -23.49 7.62 0.06
CA VAL A 259 -22.33 6.73 0.05
C VAL A 259 -22.72 5.42 0.74
N GLU A 260 -22.63 4.31 0.01
CA GLU A 260 -23.00 3.00 0.51
C GLU A 260 -21.90 1.97 0.21
N ASN A 261 -21.61 1.08 1.16
CA ASN A 261 -20.66 -0.03 1.01
C ASN A 261 -19.34 0.42 0.37
N SER A 262 -18.72 1.47 0.86
CA SER A 262 -17.56 2.10 0.19
C SER A 262 -16.48 2.50 1.19
N VAL A 263 -15.24 2.55 0.72
CA VAL A 263 -14.10 3.08 1.47
C VAL A 263 -13.72 4.44 0.89
N ILE A 264 -13.78 5.46 1.72
CA ILE A 264 -13.47 6.85 1.35
C ILE A 264 -12.18 7.24 2.06
N PHE A 265 -11.12 7.45 1.30
CA PHE A 265 -9.82 7.81 1.86
C PHE A 265 -9.76 9.28 2.29
N SER A 266 -8.64 9.68 2.88
CA SER A 266 -8.48 11.03 3.42
C SER A 266 -8.50 12.11 2.33
N ASN A 267 -8.89 13.33 2.70
CA ASN A 267 -8.95 14.50 1.81
C ASN A 267 -9.96 14.38 0.65
N VAL A 268 -10.99 13.54 0.79
CA VAL A 268 -12.03 13.36 -0.25
C VAL A 268 -13.21 14.28 0.02
N LYS A 269 -13.69 14.95 -1.06
CA LYS A 269 -14.90 15.78 -1.03
C LYS A 269 -15.97 15.19 -1.94
N ILE A 270 -17.18 15.01 -1.41
CA ILE A 270 -18.33 14.46 -2.13
C ILE A 270 -19.46 15.49 -2.12
N ARG A 271 -19.79 16.03 -3.29
CA ARG A 271 -20.79 17.07 -3.45
C ARG A 271 -22.22 16.53 -3.37
N ARG A 272 -23.20 17.46 -3.31
CA ARG A 272 -24.62 17.12 -3.18
C ARG A 272 -25.12 16.23 -4.32
N HIS A 273 -25.98 15.28 -3.98
CA HIS A 273 -26.62 14.35 -4.92
C HIS A 273 -25.63 13.42 -5.65
N ALA A 274 -24.36 13.42 -5.33
CA ALA A 274 -23.46 12.38 -5.80
C ALA A 274 -23.83 11.04 -5.16
N ILE A 275 -23.68 9.95 -5.90
CA ILE A 275 -23.99 8.59 -5.46
C ILE A 275 -22.73 7.74 -5.61
N ILE A 276 -22.26 7.16 -4.52
CA ILE A 276 -21.09 6.27 -4.52
C ILE A 276 -21.49 4.95 -3.87
N LYS A 277 -21.30 3.84 -4.59
CA LYS A 277 -21.65 2.50 -4.11
C LYS A 277 -20.57 1.49 -4.44
N ASN A 278 -20.29 0.58 -3.50
CA ASN A 278 -19.33 -0.51 -3.68
C ASN A 278 -17.99 -0.03 -4.28
N SER A 279 -17.44 1.05 -3.77
CA SER A 279 -16.31 1.72 -4.43
C SER A 279 -15.21 2.11 -3.44
N LEU A 280 -14.00 2.18 -3.96
CA LEU A 280 -12.84 2.74 -3.26
C LEU A 280 -12.54 4.10 -3.86
N ILE A 281 -12.56 5.15 -3.04
CA ILE A 281 -12.20 6.51 -3.46
C ILE A 281 -10.92 6.89 -2.73
N LEU A 282 -9.79 6.84 -3.44
CA LEU A 282 -8.46 7.08 -2.90
C LEU A 282 -8.25 8.57 -2.58
N PRO A 283 -7.15 8.94 -1.90
CA PRO A 283 -6.97 10.28 -1.36
C PRO A 283 -7.10 11.41 -2.38
N GLY A 284 -7.54 12.57 -1.90
CA GLY A 284 -7.53 13.83 -2.64
C GLY A 284 -8.65 14.03 -3.65
N ASN A 285 -9.48 13.02 -3.89
CA ASN A 285 -10.55 13.10 -4.89
C ASN A 285 -11.65 14.09 -4.50
N HIS A 286 -12.15 14.83 -5.47
CA HIS A 286 -13.27 15.75 -5.35
C HIS A 286 -14.37 15.37 -6.33
N ILE A 287 -15.45 14.80 -5.82
CA ILE A 287 -16.57 14.25 -6.59
C ILE A 287 -17.65 15.32 -6.77
N GLY A 288 -17.96 15.66 -8.02
CA GLY A 288 -18.93 16.68 -8.41
C GLY A 288 -20.39 16.29 -8.13
N SER A 289 -21.26 17.28 -8.14
CA SER A 289 -22.69 17.09 -7.88
C SER A 289 -23.34 16.18 -8.93
N ASN A 290 -24.26 15.31 -8.51
CA ASN A 290 -24.96 14.34 -9.34
C ASN A 290 -24.03 13.35 -10.09
N ALA A 291 -22.77 13.24 -9.70
CA ALA A 291 -21.90 12.17 -10.20
C ALA A 291 -22.34 10.82 -9.61
N VAL A 292 -22.20 9.75 -10.41
CA VAL A 292 -22.55 8.40 -9.99
C VAL A 292 -21.32 7.50 -10.16
N ILE A 293 -20.89 6.86 -9.07
CA ILE A 293 -19.74 5.96 -9.05
C ILE A 293 -20.18 4.63 -8.44
N ILE A 294 -20.08 3.55 -9.21
CA ILE A 294 -20.54 2.22 -8.80
C ILE A 294 -19.48 1.19 -9.15
N ASN A 295 -19.19 0.26 -8.22
CA ASN A 295 -18.23 -0.81 -8.45
C ASN A 295 -16.93 -0.30 -9.09
N SER A 296 -16.29 0.66 -8.44
CA SER A 296 -15.14 1.36 -9.04
C SER A 296 -14.03 1.64 -8.03
N ILE A 297 -12.83 1.74 -8.54
CA ILE A 297 -11.67 2.27 -7.85
C ILE A 297 -11.30 3.58 -8.53
N ILE A 298 -11.32 4.67 -7.77
CA ILE A 298 -10.82 5.98 -8.22
C ILE A 298 -9.51 6.22 -7.50
N ASP A 299 -8.42 6.23 -8.26
CA ASP A 299 -7.08 6.38 -7.74
C ASP A 299 -6.82 7.81 -7.21
N GLU A 300 -5.69 8.03 -6.57
CA GLU A 300 -5.29 9.28 -5.94
C GLU A 300 -5.33 10.47 -6.90
N TYR A 301 -5.79 11.61 -6.38
CA TYR A 301 -5.73 12.87 -7.11
C TYR A 301 -4.92 13.90 -6.32
N SER A 302 -3.78 14.31 -6.89
CA SER A 302 -2.85 15.27 -6.29
C SER A 302 -3.01 16.70 -6.86
N GLY A 303 -3.88 16.88 -7.84
CA GLY A 303 -4.10 18.17 -8.49
C GLY A 303 -4.88 19.17 -7.65
N ASP A 304 -5.30 20.27 -8.28
CA ASP A 304 -6.07 21.33 -7.60
C ASP A 304 -7.42 20.83 -7.09
N SER A 305 -7.56 20.72 -5.79
CA SER A 305 -8.78 20.30 -5.10
C SER A 305 -9.87 21.39 -5.00
N SER A 306 -9.65 22.58 -5.56
CA SER A 306 -10.67 23.64 -5.60
C SER A 306 -11.85 23.28 -6.51
N GLN A 307 -11.57 22.50 -7.56
CA GLN A 307 -12.56 22.02 -8.53
C GLN A 307 -12.66 20.49 -8.48
N PRO A 308 -13.85 19.93 -8.79
CA PRO A 308 -14.00 18.48 -8.90
C PRO A 308 -13.09 17.89 -10.00
N ASN A 309 -12.35 16.83 -9.66
CA ASN A 309 -11.68 16.01 -10.67
C ASN A 309 -12.64 14.99 -11.30
N ILE A 310 -13.63 14.51 -10.56
CA ILE A 310 -14.79 13.82 -11.15
C ILE A 310 -15.91 14.85 -11.28
N GLU A 311 -16.10 15.37 -12.49
CA GLU A 311 -17.02 16.50 -12.70
C GLU A 311 -18.49 16.10 -12.54
N SER A 312 -19.36 17.09 -12.40
CA SER A 312 -20.79 16.87 -12.18
C SER A 312 -21.44 16.03 -13.28
N HIS A 313 -22.39 15.19 -12.92
CA HIS A 313 -23.10 14.28 -13.83
C HIS A 313 -22.23 13.22 -14.52
N ALA A 314 -20.96 13.05 -14.16
CA ALA A 314 -20.16 11.93 -14.63
C ALA A 314 -20.73 10.61 -14.07
N VAL A 315 -20.68 9.54 -14.86
CA VAL A 315 -21.12 8.20 -14.46
C VAL A 315 -19.95 7.25 -14.65
N ILE A 316 -19.53 6.57 -13.58
CA ILE A 316 -18.38 5.66 -13.61
C ILE A 316 -18.80 4.30 -13.05
N GLY A 317 -18.54 3.24 -13.83
CA GLY A 317 -18.92 1.89 -13.49
C GLY A 317 -20.42 1.61 -13.64
N SER A 318 -20.84 0.40 -13.35
CA SER A 318 -22.24 -0.01 -13.35
C SER A 318 -22.47 -1.19 -12.39
N GLU A 319 -23.75 -1.50 -12.10
CA GLU A 319 -24.13 -2.65 -11.26
C GLU A 319 -23.89 -4.01 -11.96
N SER A 320 -23.84 -4.02 -13.27
CA SER A 320 -23.59 -5.21 -14.08
C SER A 320 -22.58 -4.94 -15.19
N ALA A 321 -21.69 -5.89 -15.41
CA ALA A 321 -20.72 -5.85 -16.50
C ALA A 321 -21.18 -6.74 -17.66
N SER A 322 -21.22 -6.20 -18.87
CA SER A 322 -21.58 -6.97 -20.07
C SER A 322 -20.40 -7.75 -20.66
N ARG A 323 -19.17 -7.34 -20.34
CA ARG A 323 -17.94 -7.97 -20.82
C ARG A 323 -16.73 -7.62 -19.94
N VAL A 324 -15.66 -8.39 -20.07
CA VAL A 324 -14.35 -8.14 -19.46
C VAL A 324 -13.62 -7.01 -20.19
N ASN A 325 -12.48 -6.55 -19.65
CA ASN A 325 -11.67 -5.54 -20.30
C ASN A 325 -11.00 -6.05 -21.57
N ASP A 326 -11.03 -5.26 -22.64
CA ASP A 326 -10.51 -5.65 -23.97
C ASP A 326 -8.98 -5.82 -23.99
N ASN A 327 -8.25 -5.04 -23.19
CA ASN A 327 -6.79 -5.04 -23.15
C ASN A 327 -6.23 -5.81 -21.93
N PHE A 328 -6.98 -5.90 -20.84
CA PHE A 328 -6.56 -6.44 -19.56
C PHE A 328 -7.60 -7.44 -19.00
N SER A 329 -7.99 -8.41 -19.81
CA SER A 329 -9.05 -9.38 -19.49
C SER A 329 -8.74 -10.24 -18.26
N GLU A 330 -7.46 -10.49 -17.99
CA GLU A 330 -7.03 -11.26 -16.82
C GLU A 330 -7.11 -10.45 -15.52
N ILE A 331 -7.08 -9.10 -15.60
CA ILE A 331 -7.04 -8.20 -14.46
C ILE A 331 -8.41 -7.60 -14.17
N LEU A 332 -9.07 -7.04 -15.21
CA LEU A 332 -10.36 -6.37 -15.09
C LEU A 332 -11.48 -7.23 -15.69
N ASN A 333 -11.94 -8.21 -14.93
CA ASN A 333 -12.96 -9.19 -15.31
C ASN A 333 -14.03 -9.42 -14.24
N PHE A 334 -14.03 -8.61 -13.17
CA PHE A 334 -14.88 -8.81 -11.99
C PHE A 334 -15.89 -7.67 -11.74
N GLY A 335 -16.14 -6.85 -12.77
CA GLY A 335 -17.16 -5.79 -12.75
C GLY A 335 -16.66 -4.44 -12.22
N VAL A 336 -15.41 -4.35 -11.81
CA VAL A 336 -14.84 -3.11 -11.25
C VAL A 336 -14.16 -2.29 -12.34
N THR A 337 -14.43 -0.98 -12.33
CA THR A 337 -13.78 0.02 -13.19
C THR A 337 -12.65 0.71 -12.43
N LEU A 338 -11.50 0.87 -13.08
CA LEU A 338 -10.34 1.57 -12.54
C LEU A 338 -10.12 2.91 -13.25
N ILE A 339 -10.08 3.97 -12.47
CA ILE A 339 -9.63 5.31 -12.92
C ILE A 339 -8.28 5.56 -12.26
N GLY A 340 -7.24 5.71 -13.07
CA GLY A 340 -5.86 5.88 -12.62
C GLY A 340 -5.58 7.25 -12.00
N LYS A 341 -4.36 7.39 -11.51
CA LYS A 341 -3.88 8.55 -10.75
C LYS A 341 -3.96 9.84 -11.57
N ASP A 342 -4.34 10.93 -10.90
CA ASP A 342 -4.40 12.28 -11.46
C ASP A 342 -5.26 12.44 -12.73
N VAL A 343 -6.30 11.61 -12.86
CA VAL A 343 -7.27 11.71 -13.97
C VAL A 343 -8.40 12.65 -13.61
N ARG A 344 -8.78 13.51 -14.57
CA ARG A 344 -9.98 14.35 -14.51
C ARG A 344 -11.06 13.80 -15.44
N ILE A 345 -12.21 13.43 -14.88
CA ILE A 345 -13.36 12.93 -15.64
C ILE A 345 -14.32 14.08 -15.97
N PRO A 346 -14.54 14.36 -17.26
CA PRO A 346 -15.40 15.45 -17.68
C PRO A 346 -16.88 15.26 -17.32
N SER A 347 -17.57 16.37 -17.19
CA SER A 347 -19.01 16.39 -16.93
C SER A 347 -19.79 15.59 -17.96
N GLY A 348 -20.68 14.72 -17.47
CA GLY A 348 -21.56 13.89 -18.30
C GLY A 348 -20.89 12.72 -19.02
N LEU A 349 -19.57 12.52 -18.89
CA LEU A 349 -18.92 11.32 -19.44
C LEU A 349 -19.45 10.08 -18.71
N LYS A 350 -19.82 9.08 -19.50
CA LYS A 350 -20.25 7.74 -18.99
C LYS A 350 -19.14 6.74 -19.24
N VAL A 351 -18.65 6.10 -18.19
CA VAL A 351 -17.64 5.05 -18.21
C VAL A 351 -18.29 3.77 -17.72
N GLY A 352 -18.30 2.72 -18.54
CA GLY A 352 -18.92 1.43 -18.23
C GLY A 352 -18.14 0.61 -17.21
N ALA A 353 -18.60 -0.63 -16.98
CA ALA A 353 -17.93 -1.58 -16.10
C ALA A 353 -16.67 -2.18 -16.73
N ASN A 354 -15.74 -2.69 -15.90
CA ASN A 354 -14.46 -3.26 -16.34
C ASN A 354 -13.64 -2.33 -17.25
N CYS A 355 -13.87 -1.01 -17.19
CA CYS A 355 -13.08 -0.03 -17.92
C CYS A 355 -11.79 0.31 -17.19
N PHE A 356 -10.78 0.70 -17.96
CA PHE A 356 -9.53 1.26 -17.44
C PHE A 356 -9.23 2.60 -18.08
N ILE A 357 -9.04 3.63 -17.26
CA ILE A 357 -8.46 4.89 -17.69
C ILE A 357 -7.13 5.02 -16.96
N ASP A 358 -6.04 5.00 -17.72
CA ASP A 358 -4.69 5.02 -17.22
C ASP A 358 -4.34 6.33 -16.51
N SER A 359 -3.30 6.31 -15.68
CA SER A 359 -2.82 7.48 -14.94
C SER A 359 -2.44 8.62 -15.88
N PHE A 360 -2.67 9.85 -15.43
CA PHE A 360 -2.31 11.09 -16.14
C PHE A 360 -2.92 11.24 -17.54
N VAL A 361 -3.95 10.48 -17.87
CA VAL A 361 -4.66 10.63 -19.14
C VAL A 361 -5.19 12.06 -19.25
N SER A 362 -4.87 12.72 -20.38
CA SER A 362 -5.17 14.13 -20.58
C SER A 362 -6.67 14.44 -20.63
N TYR A 363 -7.09 15.48 -19.94
CA TYR A 363 -8.48 15.94 -19.90
C TYR A 363 -9.10 16.21 -21.29
N PRO A 364 -8.41 16.85 -22.28
CA PRO A 364 -8.99 17.06 -23.62
C PRO A 364 -9.35 15.75 -24.32
N LEU A 365 -8.56 14.68 -24.13
CA LEU A 365 -8.85 13.36 -24.71
C LEU A 365 -10.16 12.78 -24.16
N LEU A 366 -10.39 12.92 -22.88
CA LEU A 366 -11.62 12.44 -22.24
C LEU A 366 -12.82 13.34 -22.57
N LYS A 367 -12.62 14.66 -22.65
CA LYS A 367 -13.67 15.64 -22.96
C LYS A 367 -14.26 15.47 -24.35
N SER A 368 -13.49 14.93 -25.29
CA SER A 368 -13.99 14.63 -26.64
C SER A 368 -14.95 13.44 -26.69
N ARG A 369 -15.08 12.68 -25.60
CA ARG A 369 -15.88 11.46 -25.52
C ARG A 369 -17.16 11.70 -24.74
N LYS A 370 -18.20 10.96 -25.09
CA LYS A 370 -19.46 10.93 -24.33
C LYS A 370 -19.65 9.65 -23.55
N VAL A 371 -19.17 8.54 -24.11
CA VAL A 371 -19.32 7.20 -23.52
C VAL A 371 -18.08 6.38 -23.79
N LEU A 372 -17.62 5.68 -22.74
CA LEU A 372 -16.72 4.54 -22.81
C LEU A 372 -17.57 3.29 -22.49
N ARG A 373 -17.65 2.36 -23.42
CA ARG A 373 -18.43 1.12 -23.25
C ARG A 373 -17.72 0.19 -22.24
N ASP A 374 -18.47 -0.74 -21.68
CA ASP A 374 -17.88 -1.77 -20.81
C ASP A 374 -16.63 -2.38 -21.44
N GLY A 375 -15.62 -2.64 -20.63
CA GLY A 375 -14.36 -3.24 -21.05
C GLY A 375 -13.40 -2.35 -21.84
N SER A 376 -13.73 -1.08 -22.06
CA SER A 376 -12.85 -0.17 -22.81
C SER A 376 -11.66 0.30 -21.97
N SER A 377 -10.51 0.51 -22.62
CA SER A 377 -9.34 1.11 -21.99
C SER A 377 -8.93 2.41 -22.71
N ILE A 378 -8.45 3.37 -21.94
CA ILE A 378 -7.74 4.57 -22.45
C ILE A 378 -6.38 4.60 -21.78
N LEU A 379 -5.33 4.39 -22.57
CA LEU A 379 -3.95 4.38 -22.10
C LEU A 379 -3.30 5.74 -22.29
N ASN A 380 -2.41 6.07 -21.39
CA ASN A 380 -1.55 7.24 -21.52
C ASN A 380 -0.45 6.95 -22.55
N LYS A 381 -0.44 7.68 -23.65
CA LYS A 381 0.54 7.48 -24.75
C LYS A 381 1.97 7.92 -24.42
N GLY A 382 2.23 8.41 -23.20
CA GLY A 382 3.53 8.89 -22.76
C GLY A 382 4.40 7.83 -22.07
N ASN A 383 3.89 6.63 -21.80
CA ASN A 383 4.57 5.55 -21.08
C ASN A 383 4.98 4.37 -22.01
N ASN A 384 5.44 4.64 -23.22
CA ASN A 384 6.10 3.66 -24.10
C ASN A 384 7.59 3.92 -24.19
#